data_ff600b9eb0eecf404c23cffe026321ad
#
_entry.id   ff600b9eb0eecf404c23cffe026321ad
#
_cell.length_a   1.000
_cell.length_b   1.000
_cell.length_c   1.000
_cell.angle_alpha   90.00
_cell.angle_beta   90.00
_cell.angle_gamma   90.00
#
_symmetry.space_group_name_H-M   'P 1'
#
loop_
_entity.id
_entity.type
_entity.pdbx_description
1 polymer ?
#
loop_
_entity_poly.entity_id
_entity_poly.type
_entity_poly.pdbx_seq_one_letter_code
_entity_poly.pdbx_strand_id
1 'polypeptide(L)'
;DMKLNQDLSALVKGLSVGFQVGLDNSASYWDNNTMNFGYEQATMNWETGETTYNTLRNEGTLSFSKSVGSSVNHFNFGAYANYAKDWNKHSLVATLQYNMDKTNAKGQNNSKAFMDVVAQAHYVYDHRYVLDASLSGSAASILEPGHRWGIFPSVGAAWIMSEEAALKSDWLN
;
A
#
# COMPACT_ATOMS: atom_id res chain seq x y z
N ASP A 1 -1.39 9.35 -7.46
CA ASP A 1 -0.27 9.56 -6.53
C ASP A 1 0.36 10.92 -6.78
N MET A 2 0.71 11.61 -5.72
CA MET A 2 1.44 12.86 -5.75
C MET A 2 2.75 12.68 -4.98
N LYS A 3 3.86 13.15 -5.58
CA LYS A 3 5.18 13.09 -4.95
C LYS A 3 5.85 14.46 -5.08
N LEU A 4 6.39 14.94 -3.96
CA LEU A 4 7.20 16.16 -3.90
C LEU A 4 8.56 15.84 -3.29
N ASN A 5 9.60 16.33 -3.95
CA ASN A 5 10.98 16.27 -3.46
C ASN A 5 11.54 17.68 -3.43
N GLN A 6 12.19 18.05 -2.35
CA GLN A 6 12.84 19.34 -2.17
C GLN A 6 14.29 19.15 -1.74
N ASP A 7 15.20 19.69 -2.51
CA ASP A 7 16.61 19.83 -2.10
C ASP A 7 16.73 21.02 -1.14
N LEU A 8 17.27 20.77 0.02
CA LEU A 8 17.52 21.74 1.07
C LEU A 8 19.02 22.03 1.26
N SER A 9 19.84 21.69 0.27
CA SER A 9 21.30 21.92 0.29
C SER A 9 21.70 23.37 0.52
N ALA A 10 20.80 24.32 0.22
CA ALA A 10 20.99 25.74 0.54
C ALA A 10 20.98 26.03 2.05
N LEU A 11 20.27 25.23 2.87
CA LEU A 11 20.23 25.35 4.32
C LEU A 11 21.27 24.45 4.97
N VAL A 12 21.29 23.19 4.56
CA VAL A 12 22.24 22.18 5.06
C VAL A 12 22.74 21.37 3.86
N LYS A 13 24.03 21.48 3.55
CA LYS A 13 24.62 20.77 2.42
C LYS A 13 24.37 19.27 2.51
N GLY A 14 23.79 18.69 1.46
CA GLY A 14 23.49 17.28 1.34
C GLY A 14 22.17 16.86 1.98
N LEU A 15 21.32 17.79 2.42
CA LEU A 15 19.99 17.49 2.94
C LEU A 15 18.94 17.58 1.83
N SER A 16 18.11 16.56 1.71
CA SER A 16 16.91 16.57 0.89
C SER A 16 15.73 15.99 1.66
N VAL A 17 14.55 16.48 1.38
CA VAL A 17 13.30 15.99 1.98
C VAL A 17 12.28 15.72 0.89
N GLY A 18 11.38 14.81 1.17
CA GLY A 18 10.28 14.53 0.27
C GLY A 18 9.08 13.94 0.98
N PHE A 19 7.95 14.02 0.34
CA PHE A 19 6.75 13.33 0.74
C PHE A 19 5.98 12.80 -0.47
N GLN A 20 5.21 11.77 -0.23
CA GLN A 20 4.32 11.18 -1.21
C GLN A 20 2.95 10.90 -0.60
N VAL A 21 1.92 11.08 -1.40
CA VAL A 21 0.54 10.77 -1.05
C VAL A 21 -0.07 9.93 -2.15
N GLY A 22 -0.62 8.79 -1.79
CA GLY A 22 -1.34 7.89 -2.67
C GLY A 22 -2.79 7.74 -2.20
N LEU A 23 -3.71 7.81 -3.15
CA LEU A 23 -5.13 7.52 -2.95
C LEU A 23 -5.56 6.53 -4.01
N ASP A 24 -6.12 5.42 -3.59
CA ASP A 24 -6.71 4.42 -4.47
C ASP A 24 -8.10 4.06 -3.97
N ASN A 25 -9.03 3.94 -4.90
CA ASN A 25 -10.41 3.57 -4.63
C ASN A 25 -10.85 2.50 -5.61
N SER A 26 -11.31 1.38 -5.08
CA SER A 26 -11.91 0.30 -5.84
C SER A 26 -13.33 0.04 -5.33
N ALA A 27 -14.30 0.05 -6.21
CA ALA A 27 -15.69 -0.24 -5.86
C ALA A 27 -16.35 -1.11 -6.92
N SER A 28 -17.16 -2.07 -6.48
CA SER A 28 -18.03 -2.86 -7.35
C SER A 28 -19.47 -2.44 -7.17
N TYR A 29 -20.18 -2.33 -8.29
CA TYR A 29 -21.59 -1.95 -8.34
C TYR A 29 -22.37 -3.06 -9.03
N TRP A 30 -23.56 -3.31 -8.50
CA TRP A 30 -24.52 -4.22 -9.10
C TRP A 30 -25.72 -3.42 -9.58
N ASP A 31 -26.06 -3.60 -10.86
CA ASP A 31 -27.26 -3.03 -11.47
C ASP A 31 -28.12 -4.19 -11.94
N ASN A 32 -29.16 -4.52 -11.17
CA ASN A 32 -30.01 -5.65 -11.44
C ASN A 32 -31.35 -5.17 -12.01
N ASN A 33 -31.69 -5.73 -13.16
CA ASN A 33 -32.98 -5.53 -13.80
C ASN A 33 -33.73 -6.84 -13.75
N THR A 34 -34.87 -6.87 -13.07
CA THR A 34 -35.73 -8.06 -12.97
C THR A 34 -37.11 -7.78 -13.50
N MET A 35 -37.61 -8.69 -14.32
CA MET A 35 -38.99 -8.68 -14.85
C MET A 35 -39.58 -10.07 -14.69
N ASN A 36 -40.79 -10.13 -14.19
CA ASN A 36 -41.57 -11.37 -14.20
C ASN A 36 -42.41 -11.39 -15.48
N PHE A 37 -42.14 -12.34 -16.32
CA PHE A 37 -42.98 -12.55 -17.53
C PHE A 37 -44.28 -13.24 -17.15
N GLY A 38 -45.39 -12.74 -17.73
CA GLY A 38 -46.65 -13.42 -17.65
C GLY A 38 -46.68 -14.65 -18.59
N TYR A 39 -47.35 -15.68 -18.17
CA TYR A 39 -47.61 -16.81 -19.04
C TYR A 39 -48.97 -17.44 -18.75
N GLU A 40 -49.58 -17.98 -19.80
CA GLU A 40 -50.89 -18.60 -19.79
C GLU A 40 -50.79 -20.04 -20.28
N GLN A 41 -51.63 -20.88 -19.74
CA GLN A 41 -51.81 -22.26 -20.20
C GLN A 41 -52.98 -22.28 -21.17
N ALA A 42 -52.73 -22.70 -22.42
CA ALA A 42 -53.76 -22.97 -23.38
C ALA A 42 -54.26 -24.40 -23.23
N THR A 43 -55.57 -24.59 -23.08
CA THR A 43 -56.22 -25.90 -23.06
C THR A 43 -57.22 -25.96 -24.20
N MET A 44 -57.05 -26.92 -25.10
CA MET A 44 -57.91 -27.13 -26.25
C MET A 44 -58.92 -28.23 -25.93
N ASN A 45 -60.21 -27.92 -26.17
CA ASN A 45 -61.24 -28.93 -26.12
C ASN A 45 -61.28 -29.62 -27.50
N TRP A 46 -60.96 -30.90 -27.54
CA TRP A 46 -60.86 -31.68 -28.78
C TRP A 46 -62.21 -31.96 -29.45
N GLU A 47 -63.37 -31.88 -28.72
CA GLU A 47 -64.68 -32.11 -29.25
C GLU A 47 -65.27 -30.86 -29.91
N THR A 48 -65.03 -29.69 -29.34
CA THR A 48 -65.55 -28.42 -29.81
C THR A 48 -64.53 -27.57 -30.61
N GLY A 49 -63.24 -27.88 -30.54
CA GLY A 49 -62.15 -27.12 -31.12
C GLY A 49 -61.83 -25.77 -30.40
N GLU A 50 -62.51 -25.48 -29.29
CA GLU A 50 -62.30 -24.24 -28.54
C GLU A 50 -61.05 -24.32 -27.69
N THR A 51 -60.29 -23.22 -27.68
CA THR A 51 -59.11 -23.07 -26.83
C THR A 51 -59.41 -22.07 -25.72
N THR A 52 -59.21 -22.53 -24.46
CA THR A 52 -59.32 -21.68 -23.27
C THR A 52 -57.91 -21.35 -22.75
N TYR A 53 -57.70 -20.09 -22.35
CA TYR A 53 -56.43 -19.61 -21.78
C TYR A 53 -56.62 -19.39 -20.30
N ASN A 54 -55.77 -20.04 -19.48
CA ASN A 54 -55.70 -19.86 -18.06
C ASN A 54 -54.41 -19.12 -17.70
N THR A 55 -54.53 -17.92 -17.14
CA THR A 55 -53.38 -17.15 -16.69
C THR A 55 -52.77 -17.83 -15.48
N LEU A 56 -51.57 -18.40 -15.62
CA LEU A 56 -50.83 -19.03 -14.53
C LEU A 56 -49.96 -18.00 -13.79
N ARG A 57 -49.53 -16.95 -14.49
CA ARG A 57 -48.77 -15.85 -13.93
C ARG A 57 -49.05 -14.56 -14.67
N ASN A 58 -49.32 -13.52 -13.89
CA ASN A 58 -49.46 -12.16 -14.44
C ASN A 58 -48.10 -11.58 -14.80
N GLU A 59 -48.07 -10.77 -15.83
CA GLU A 59 -46.90 -9.97 -16.18
C GLU A 59 -46.60 -8.96 -15.06
N GLY A 60 -45.34 -8.93 -14.62
CA GLY A 60 -44.85 -7.97 -13.62
C GLY A 60 -44.24 -6.74 -14.28
N THR A 61 -44.09 -5.70 -13.51
CA THR A 61 -43.40 -4.50 -13.94
C THR A 61 -41.86 -4.71 -13.86
N LEU A 62 -41.13 -4.09 -14.78
CA LEU A 62 -39.67 -4.06 -14.73
C LEU A 62 -39.19 -3.36 -13.45
N SER A 63 -38.41 -4.05 -12.65
CA SER A 63 -37.86 -3.53 -11.42
C SER A 63 -36.35 -3.33 -11.58
N PHE A 64 -35.89 -2.15 -11.14
CA PHE A 64 -34.48 -1.77 -11.16
C PHE A 64 -33.96 -1.71 -9.72
N SER A 65 -32.84 -2.36 -9.45
CA SER A 65 -32.18 -2.24 -8.16
C SER A 65 -30.68 -2.02 -8.35
N LYS A 66 -30.15 -1.02 -7.64
CA LYS A 66 -28.72 -0.70 -7.60
C LYS A 66 -28.18 -0.96 -6.23
N SER A 67 -27.04 -1.62 -6.15
CA SER A 67 -26.35 -1.84 -4.88
C SER A 67 -24.85 -1.73 -5.04
N VAL A 68 -24.18 -1.24 -3.99
CA VAL A 68 -22.73 -1.26 -3.89
C VAL A 68 -22.32 -2.61 -3.31
N GLY A 69 -21.59 -3.40 -4.07
CA GLY A 69 -21.10 -4.71 -3.67
C GLY A 69 -19.96 -4.58 -2.67
N SER A 70 -18.81 -4.18 -3.15
CA SER A 70 -17.62 -3.90 -2.33
C SER A 70 -17.12 -2.50 -2.56
N SER A 71 -16.51 -1.91 -1.54
CA SER A 71 -15.78 -0.64 -1.64
C SER A 71 -14.53 -0.75 -0.78
N VAL A 72 -13.38 -0.48 -1.38
CA VAL A 72 -12.09 -0.45 -0.70
C VAL A 72 -11.42 0.88 -1.04
N ASN A 73 -11.07 1.63 0.00
CA ASN A 73 -10.28 2.85 -0.10
C ASN A 73 -8.92 2.60 0.51
N HIS A 74 -7.88 2.88 -0.24
CA HIS A 74 -6.51 2.79 0.19
C HIS A 74 -5.88 4.16 0.20
N PHE A 75 -5.29 4.53 1.34
CA PHE A 75 -4.56 5.78 1.54
C PHE A 75 -3.13 5.44 1.96
N ASN A 76 -2.18 5.97 1.23
CA ASN A 76 -0.77 5.88 1.55
C ASN A 76 -0.18 7.27 1.72
N PHE A 77 0.60 7.46 2.78
CA PHE A 77 1.38 8.66 3.02
C PHE A 77 2.81 8.27 3.41
N GLY A 78 3.78 8.86 2.75
CA GLY A 78 5.20 8.71 3.07
C GLY A 78 5.88 10.07 3.16
N ALA A 79 6.80 10.21 4.12
CA ALA A 79 7.70 11.36 4.23
C ALA A 79 9.11 10.85 4.49
N TYR A 80 10.11 11.51 3.94
CA TYR A 80 11.50 11.15 4.15
C TYR A 80 12.43 12.35 4.16
N ALA A 81 13.53 12.20 4.89
CA ALA A 81 14.66 13.12 4.88
C ALA A 81 15.92 12.30 4.62
N ASN A 82 16.69 12.70 3.62
CA ASN A 82 17.99 12.10 3.30
C ASN A 82 19.08 13.14 3.55
N TYR A 83 20.15 12.70 4.18
CA TYR A 83 21.33 13.50 4.40
C TYR A 83 22.55 12.73 3.88
N ALA A 84 23.32 13.36 3.01
CA ALA A 84 24.54 12.79 2.48
C ALA A 84 25.68 13.82 2.59
N LYS A 85 26.80 13.43 3.18
CA LYS A 85 27.96 14.30 3.33
C LYS A 85 29.26 13.52 3.33
N ASP A 86 30.17 14.02 2.54
CA ASP A 86 31.56 13.58 2.48
C ASP A 86 32.47 14.66 3.07
N TRP A 87 33.40 14.26 3.93
CA TRP A 87 34.43 15.14 4.47
C TRP A 87 35.73 14.37 4.75
N ASN A 88 36.83 14.84 4.16
CA ASN A 88 38.13 14.16 4.22
C ASN A 88 38.02 12.67 3.85
N LYS A 89 38.20 11.78 4.85
CA LYS A 89 38.12 10.34 4.73
C LYS A 89 36.78 9.73 5.18
N HIS A 90 35.81 10.57 5.47
CA HIS A 90 34.52 10.13 6.00
C HIS A 90 33.41 10.35 4.97
N SER A 91 32.55 9.36 4.82
CA SER A 91 31.32 9.45 4.06
C SER A 91 30.15 9.01 4.96
N LEU A 92 29.10 9.80 5.02
CA LEU A 92 27.90 9.51 5.79
C LEU A 92 26.68 9.70 4.91
N VAL A 93 25.86 8.67 4.83
CA VAL A 93 24.50 8.74 4.29
C VAL A 93 23.52 8.34 5.38
N ALA A 94 22.58 9.21 5.69
CA ALA A 94 21.54 8.95 6.69
C ALA A 94 20.16 9.20 6.09
N THR A 95 19.21 8.35 6.43
CA THR A 95 17.83 8.47 5.98
C THR A 95 16.89 8.31 7.17
N LEU A 96 15.95 9.23 7.29
CA LEU A 96 14.79 9.11 8.17
C LEU A 96 13.54 9.03 7.30
N GLN A 97 12.75 7.99 7.50
CA GLN A 97 11.54 7.74 6.71
C GLN A 97 10.36 7.45 7.62
N TYR A 98 9.22 8.00 7.27
CA TYR A 98 7.92 7.71 7.85
C TYR A 98 6.98 7.22 6.75
N ASN A 99 6.31 6.11 6.98
CA ASN A 99 5.26 5.61 6.10
C ASN A 99 3.99 5.33 6.91
N MET A 100 2.86 5.63 6.32
CA MET A 100 1.53 5.27 6.80
C MET A 100 0.73 4.69 5.65
N ASP A 101 0.15 3.54 5.90
CA ASP A 101 -0.75 2.83 4.98
C ASP A 101 -2.08 2.58 5.68
N LYS A 102 -3.18 2.99 5.08
CA LYS A 102 -4.52 2.81 5.63
C LYS A 102 -5.45 2.26 4.57
N THR A 103 -6.04 1.12 4.86
CA THR A 103 -7.06 0.48 4.04
C THR A 103 -8.39 0.48 4.78
N ASN A 104 -9.44 0.99 4.13
CA ASN A 104 -10.81 0.93 4.61
C ASN A 104 -11.63 0.10 3.62
N ALA A 105 -12.24 -0.99 4.08
CA ALA A 105 -13.16 -1.81 3.30
C ALA A 105 -14.59 -1.65 3.84
N LYS A 106 -15.58 -1.95 2.99
CA LYS A 106 -16.99 -1.99 3.40
C LYS A 106 -17.21 -3.02 4.50
N GLY A 107 -17.91 -2.65 5.57
CA GLY A 107 -18.26 -3.48 6.71
C GLY A 107 -17.75 -2.92 8.04
N GLN A 108 -18.19 -3.53 9.15
CA GLN A 108 -17.71 -3.15 10.49
C GLN A 108 -16.30 -3.63 10.73
N ASN A 109 -15.46 -2.77 11.33
CA ASN A 109 -14.09 -3.10 11.73
C ASN A 109 -13.14 -3.52 10.56
N ASN A 110 -13.47 -3.15 9.33
CA ASN A 110 -12.66 -3.45 8.15
C ASN A 110 -11.64 -2.34 7.81
N SER A 111 -11.25 -1.54 8.80
CA SER A 111 -10.19 -0.55 8.67
C SER A 111 -8.89 -1.11 9.23
N LYS A 112 -7.83 -1.09 8.43
CA LYS A 112 -6.48 -1.49 8.81
C LYS A 112 -5.54 -0.33 8.56
N ALA A 113 -4.66 -0.04 9.51
CA ALA A 113 -3.62 0.96 9.36
C ALA A 113 -2.28 0.39 9.84
N PHE A 114 -1.25 0.65 9.07
CA PHE A 114 0.14 0.34 9.37
C PHE A 114 0.93 1.64 9.37
N MET A 115 1.87 1.77 10.27
CA MET A 115 2.77 2.90 10.35
C MET A 115 4.19 2.40 10.59
N ASP A 116 5.14 2.97 9.88
CA ASP A 116 6.55 2.64 10.01
C ASP A 116 7.37 3.91 10.11
N VAL A 117 8.30 3.94 11.06
CA VAL A 117 9.36 4.94 11.17
C VAL A 117 10.68 4.22 11.05
N VAL A 118 11.50 4.61 10.09
CA VAL A 118 12.81 3.99 9.85
C VAL A 118 13.88 5.07 9.87
N ALA A 119 14.86 4.90 10.72
CA ALA A 119 16.10 5.67 10.72
C ALA A 119 17.24 4.74 10.34
N GLN A 120 18.05 5.11 9.36
CA GLN A 120 19.21 4.35 8.94
C GLN A 120 20.39 5.27 8.67
N ALA A 121 21.60 4.79 8.94
CA ALA A 121 22.85 5.46 8.67
C ALA A 121 23.85 4.47 8.09
N HIS A 122 24.48 4.88 7.01
CA HIS A 122 25.58 4.20 6.35
C HIS A 122 26.80 5.10 6.47
N TYR A 123 27.85 4.62 7.15
CA TYR A 123 29.06 5.38 7.38
C TYR A 123 30.27 4.63 6.84
N VAL A 124 31.09 5.31 6.08
CA VAL A 124 32.34 4.77 5.51
C VAL A 124 33.51 5.63 5.95
N TYR A 125 34.54 4.97 6.46
CA TYR A 125 35.80 5.61 6.81
C TYR A 125 36.94 5.12 5.92
N ASP A 126 37.62 6.07 5.26
CA ASP A 126 38.81 5.88 4.42
C ASP A 126 38.60 4.80 3.33
N HIS A 127 37.37 4.64 2.83
CA HIS A 127 36.97 3.60 1.87
C HIS A 127 37.25 2.14 2.34
N ARG A 128 37.54 1.93 3.61
CA ARG A 128 37.96 0.63 4.19
C ARG A 128 36.98 0.08 5.20
N TYR A 129 36.51 0.92 6.09
CA TYR A 129 35.64 0.51 7.19
C TYR A 129 34.23 1.01 6.95
N VAL A 130 33.29 0.09 6.94
CA VAL A 130 31.87 0.37 6.73
C VAL A 130 31.10 0.03 7.99
N LEU A 131 30.25 0.95 8.43
CA LEU A 131 29.31 0.74 9.53
C LEU A 131 27.91 1.10 9.06
N ASP A 132 27.01 0.14 9.19
CA ASP A 132 25.58 0.30 8.94
C ASP A 132 24.82 0.21 10.25
N ALA A 133 23.91 1.14 10.46
CA ALA A 133 22.99 1.11 11.60
C ALA A 133 21.60 1.43 11.14
N SER A 134 20.62 0.67 11.61
CA SER A 134 19.21 1.00 11.38
C SER A 134 18.37 0.74 12.62
N LEU A 135 17.36 1.59 12.78
CA LEU A 135 16.35 1.47 13.82
C LEU A 135 14.99 1.65 13.15
N SER A 136 14.15 0.63 13.19
CA SER A 136 12.78 0.74 12.71
C SER A 136 11.77 0.54 13.84
N GLY A 137 10.72 1.34 13.81
CA GLY A 137 9.55 1.21 14.66
C GLY A 137 8.33 1.00 13.79
N SER A 138 7.62 -0.12 13.95
CA SER A 138 6.44 -0.46 13.16
C SER A 138 5.23 -0.62 14.07
N ALA A 139 4.09 -0.11 13.60
CA ALA A 139 2.81 -0.25 14.31
C ALA A 139 1.72 -0.76 13.39
N ALA A 140 0.85 -1.60 13.95
CA ALA A 140 -0.31 -2.14 13.27
C ALA A 140 -1.60 -1.92 14.07
N SER A 141 -2.63 -1.36 13.45
CA SER A 141 -3.92 -1.09 14.10
C SER A 141 -4.70 -2.35 14.48
N ILE A 142 -4.35 -3.49 13.87
CA ILE A 142 -4.99 -4.79 14.13
C ILE A 142 -4.58 -5.39 15.49
N LEU A 143 -3.52 -4.88 16.09
CA LEU A 143 -3.03 -5.32 17.40
C LEU A 143 -3.75 -4.58 18.53
N GLU A 144 -3.78 -5.20 19.70
CA GLU A 144 -4.40 -4.64 20.89
C GLU A 144 -3.81 -3.27 21.27
N PRO A 145 -4.64 -2.29 21.68
CA PRO A 145 -4.17 -1.02 22.21
C PRO A 145 -3.12 -1.22 23.32
N GLY A 146 -1.99 -0.54 23.23
CA GLY A 146 -0.85 -0.71 24.14
C GLY A 146 0.24 -1.68 23.65
N HIS A 147 -0.06 -2.57 22.69
CA HIS A 147 0.87 -3.55 22.13
C HIS A 147 1.05 -3.41 20.61
N ARG A 148 0.76 -2.22 20.07
CA ARG A 148 0.74 -1.97 18.61
C ARG A 148 2.11 -1.70 18.01
N TRP A 149 3.11 -1.34 18.83
CA TRP A 149 4.43 -0.96 18.37
C TRP A 149 5.46 -2.06 18.59
N GLY A 150 6.25 -2.32 17.56
CA GLY A 150 7.48 -3.10 17.63
C GLY A 150 8.68 -2.22 17.26
N ILE A 151 9.84 -2.45 17.91
CA ILE A 151 11.09 -1.74 17.65
C ILE A 151 12.13 -2.77 17.20
N PHE A 152 12.81 -2.51 16.11
CA PHE A 152 13.74 -3.44 15.46
C PHE A 152 15.07 -2.74 15.15
N PRO A 153 16.07 -2.84 16.04
CA PRO A 153 17.41 -2.35 15.78
C PRO A 153 18.19 -3.33 14.91
N SER A 154 19.08 -2.80 14.06
CA SER A 154 20.03 -3.59 13.28
C SER A 154 21.36 -2.84 13.16
N VAL A 155 22.47 -3.56 13.26
CA VAL A 155 23.83 -3.02 13.10
C VAL A 155 24.64 -3.98 12.26
N GLY A 156 25.38 -3.47 11.30
CA GLY A 156 26.31 -4.19 10.44
C GLY A 156 27.66 -3.48 10.38
N ALA A 157 28.74 -4.22 10.24
CA ALA A 157 30.05 -3.69 9.99
C ALA A 157 30.77 -4.52 8.92
N ALA A 158 31.55 -3.85 8.06
CA ALA A 158 32.37 -4.50 7.06
C ALA A 158 33.75 -3.84 6.98
N TRP A 159 34.74 -4.63 6.58
CA TRP A 159 36.10 -4.20 6.33
C TRP A 159 36.52 -4.61 4.93
N ILE A 160 36.95 -3.62 4.14
CA ILE A 160 37.44 -3.81 2.76
C ILE A 160 38.96 -3.98 2.82
N MET A 161 39.41 -5.22 2.94
CA MET A 161 40.80 -5.56 3.13
C MET A 161 41.67 -5.20 1.92
N SER A 162 41.14 -5.22 0.70
CA SER A 162 41.87 -4.86 -0.54
C SER A 162 42.35 -3.40 -0.53
N GLU A 163 41.73 -2.53 0.27
CA GLU A 163 42.12 -1.13 0.39
C GLU A 163 43.22 -0.88 1.43
N GLU A 164 43.61 -1.89 2.20
CA GLU A 164 44.72 -1.75 3.15
C GLU A 164 46.06 -1.67 2.42
N ALA A 165 46.87 -0.67 2.80
CA ALA A 165 48.18 -0.39 2.20
C ALA A 165 49.14 -1.59 2.27
N ALA A 166 49.02 -2.41 3.30
CA ALA A 166 49.84 -3.60 3.51
C ALA A 166 49.39 -4.81 2.63
N LEU A 167 48.15 -4.79 2.14
CA LEU A 167 47.55 -5.87 1.37
C LEU A 167 47.32 -5.51 -0.11
N LYS A 168 47.62 -4.28 -0.52
CA LYS A 168 47.60 -3.85 -1.92
C LYS A 168 48.64 -4.62 -2.71
N SER A 169 48.22 -5.66 -3.39
CA SER A 169 49.03 -6.40 -4.33
C SER A 169 48.25 -6.62 -5.64
N ASP A 170 48.96 -6.69 -6.78
CA ASP A 170 48.36 -6.76 -8.11
C ASP A 170 47.43 -7.94 -8.35
N TRP A 171 47.42 -8.93 -7.46
CA TRP A 171 46.56 -10.12 -7.58
C TRP A 171 45.23 -10.02 -6.78
N LEU A 172 45.06 -8.97 -5.96
CA LEU A 172 43.84 -8.73 -5.15
C LEU A 172 42.92 -7.68 -5.75
N ASN A 173 43.28 -7.07 -6.87
CA ASN A 173 42.47 -6.10 -7.61
C ASN A 173 41.71 -6.75 -8.77
#